data_0652e5cf9bda4aa2e35defa29373e8ba
#
_entry.id   0652e5cf9bda4aa2e35defa29373e8ba
#
_cell.length_a   1.000
_cell.length_b   1.000
_cell.length_c   1.000
_cell.angle_alpha   90.00
_cell.angle_beta   90.00
_cell.angle_gamma   90.00
#
_symmetry.space_group_name_H-M   'P 1'
#
loop_
_entity.id
_entity.type
_entity.pdbx_description
1 polymer ?
#
loop_
_entity_poly.entity_id
_entity_poly.type
_entity_poly.pdbx_seq_one_letter_code
_entity_poly.pdbx_strand_id
1 'polypeptide(L)'
;MSKNIVLKKGLNIPIAGEAELRVSKAIAPGIVAVCPTDIKGLLPRLLVKEGDTVLCGSPVIADKKNPDILLASPVSGTVKELVRGDKRKLLAVLIEADEEQKCVDFGAKDVEGLDASAIRESILQAGLWPWLSLIHI
;
A
#
# COMPACT_ATOMS: atom_id res chain seq x y z
N MET A 1 19.58 28.08 -25.52
CA MET A 1 18.25 28.74 -25.49
C MET A 1 17.21 27.71 -25.05
N SER A 2 16.64 27.87 -23.86
CA SER A 2 15.53 27.03 -23.39
C SER A 2 14.25 27.45 -24.11
N LYS A 3 13.62 26.53 -24.85
CA LYS A 3 12.30 26.77 -25.44
C LYS A 3 11.24 26.61 -24.36
N ASN A 4 10.58 27.69 -23.99
CA ASN A 4 9.39 27.62 -23.15
C ASN A 4 8.23 27.03 -23.95
N ILE A 5 7.74 25.86 -23.54
CA ILE A 5 6.53 25.23 -24.12
C ILE A 5 5.36 25.62 -23.22
N VAL A 6 4.45 26.41 -23.78
CA VAL A 6 3.22 26.81 -23.09
C VAL A 6 2.10 25.88 -23.51
N LEU A 7 1.63 25.04 -22.60
CA LEU A 7 0.45 24.17 -22.82
C LEU A 7 -0.82 25.00 -22.60
N LYS A 8 -1.60 25.21 -23.67
CA LYS A 8 -2.86 25.97 -23.64
C LYS A 8 -4.09 25.10 -23.32
N LYS A 9 -3.97 23.78 -23.34
CA LYS A 9 -5.03 22.80 -23.03
C LYS A 9 -4.46 21.77 -22.05
N GLY A 10 -5.34 21.15 -21.26
CA GLY A 10 -4.95 20.08 -20.34
C GLY A 10 -4.32 18.89 -21.07
N LEU A 11 -3.67 18.00 -20.32
CA LEU A 11 -2.98 16.81 -20.82
C LEU A 11 -3.96 15.66 -21.12
N ASN A 12 -5.15 15.97 -21.63
CA ASN A 12 -6.12 14.95 -22.02
C ASN A 12 -5.60 14.22 -23.27
N ILE A 13 -5.41 12.93 -23.13
CA ILE A 13 -5.09 12.04 -24.25
C ILE A 13 -6.42 11.67 -24.92
N PRO A 14 -6.67 12.04 -26.19
CA PRO A 14 -7.90 11.70 -26.89
C PRO A 14 -7.88 10.21 -27.25
N ILE A 15 -8.40 9.38 -26.34
CA ILE A 15 -8.59 7.95 -26.57
C ILE A 15 -10.01 7.76 -27.10
N ALA A 16 -10.16 6.97 -28.17
CA ALA A 16 -11.46 6.61 -28.71
C ALA A 16 -12.14 5.59 -27.78
N GLY A 17 -13.34 5.94 -27.29
CA GLY A 17 -14.11 5.12 -26.34
C GLY A 17 -13.76 5.42 -24.88
N GLU A 18 -14.58 4.89 -23.98
CA GLU A 18 -14.43 4.96 -22.53
C GLU A 18 -14.70 3.60 -21.88
N ALA A 19 -14.13 3.36 -20.71
CA ALA A 19 -14.41 2.18 -19.94
C ALA A 19 -15.83 2.22 -19.36
N GLU A 20 -16.52 1.09 -19.32
CA GLU A 20 -17.82 1.00 -18.68
C GLU A 20 -17.70 1.35 -17.18
N LEU A 21 -18.60 2.18 -16.67
CA LEU A 21 -18.66 2.57 -15.24
C LEU A 21 -19.29 1.45 -14.39
N ARG A 22 -18.72 0.25 -14.48
CA ARG A 22 -19.14 -0.88 -13.65
C ARG A 22 -17.93 -1.68 -13.16
N VAL A 23 -18.01 -2.16 -11.94
CA VAL A 23 -17.02 -3.10 -11.41
C VAL A 23 -17.30 -4.47 -12.02
N SER A 24 -16.35 -5.01 -12.79
CA SER A 24 -16.40 -6.38 -13.29
C SER A 24 -16.10 -7.39 -12.16
N LYS A 25 -16.39 -8.67 -12.39
CA LYS A 25 -16.06 -9.71 -11.43
C LYS A 25 -14.55 -9.76 -11.19
N ALA A 26 -14.11 -9.46 -9.96
CA ALA A 26 -12.73 -9.64 -9.54
C ALA A 26 -12.45 -11.10 -9.22
N ILE A 27 -11.28 -11.61 -9.62
CA ILE A 27 -10.77 -12.91 -9.20
C ILE A 27 -9.98 -12.66 -7.91
N ALA A 28 -10.38 -13.33 -6.82
CA ALA A 28 -9.60 -13.29 -5.58
C ALA A 28 -8.32 -14.14 -5.75
N PRO A 29 -7.11 -13.57 -5.64
CA PRO A 29 -5.89 -14.34 -5.72
C PRO A 29 -5.68 -15.16 -4.46
N GLY A 30 -5.20 -16.42 -4.60
CA GLY A 30 -4.87 -17.27 -3.45
C GLY A 30 -3.55 -16.86 -2.77
N ILE A 31 -2.67 -16.16 -3.48
CA ILE A 31 -1.39 -15.64 -2.94
C ILE A 31 -1.25 -14.17 -3.34
N VAL A 32 -0.89 -13.36 -2.37
CA VAL A 32 -0.67 -11.90 -2.55
C VAL A 32 0.74 -11.55 -2.11
N ALA A 33 1.40 -10.65 -2.83
CA ALA A 33 2.74 -10.18 -2.53
C ALA A 33 2.72 -8.73 -2.02
N VAL A 34 3.41 -8.47 -0.92
CA VAL A 34 3.72 -7.11 -0.44
C VAL A 34 5.16 -6.81 -0.83
N CYS A 35 5.35 -5.91 -1.79
CA CYS A 35 6.65 -5.58 -2.38
C CYS A 35 7.18 -4.24 -1.86
N PRO A 36 8.18 -4.21 -0.97
CA PRO A 36 8.76 -2.96 -0.48
C PRO A 36 9.48 -2.16 -1.58
N THR A 37 9.83 -2.81 -2.68
CA THR A 37 10.49 -2.20 -3.84
C THR A 37 9.59 -1.25 -4.62
N ASP A 38 8.27 -1.36 -4.46
CA ASP A 38 7.29 -0.50 -5.13
C ASP A 38 7.26 0.89 -4.51
N ILE A 39 7.75 1.02 -3.27
CA ILE A 39 7.84 2.30 -2.56
C ILE A 39 9.27 2.85 -2.66
N LYS A 40 9.43 3.90 -3.46
CA LYS A 40 10.73 4.54 -3.69
C LYS A 40 11.29 5.13 -2.39
N GLY A 41 12.51 4.71 -2.04
CA GLY A 41 13.23 5.23 -0.86
C GLY A 41 12.95 4.50 0.45
N LEU A 42 12.00 3.56 0.49
CA LEU A 42 11.73 2.73 1.65
C LEU A 42 12.90 1.79 1.95
N LEU A 43 13.35 1.76 3.20
CA LEU A 43 14.32 0.79 3.71
C LEU A 43 13.59 -0.27 4.55
N PRO A 44 13.29 -1.45 3.99
CA PRO A 44 12.40 -2.40 4.65
C PRO A 44 12.98 -3.02 5.91
N ARG A 45 12.19 -3.04 6.98
CA ARG A 45 12.36 -3.85 8.18
C ARG A 45 11.15 -4.77 8.31
N LEU A 46 11.38 -6.07 8.28
CA LEU A 46 10.32 -7.06 8.49
C LEU A 46 9.76 -6.98 9.90
N LEU A 47 8.44 -7.06 10.00
CA LEU A 47 7.69 -7.17 11.25
C LEU A 47 7.11 -8.56 11.45
N VAL A 48 7.15 -9.40 10.42
CA VAL A 48 6.58 -10.76 10.39
C VAL A 48 7.63 -11.79 9.99
N LYS A 49 7.34 -13.06 10.25
CA LYS A 49 8.11 -14.24 9.88
C LYS A 49 7.25 -15.18 9.03
N GLU A 50 7.89 -16.12 8.35
CA GLU A 50 7.20 -17.22 7.68
C GLU A 50 6.39 -18.03 8.70
N GLY A 51 5.13 -18.32 8.37
CA GLY A 51 4.17 -19.00 9.23
C GLY A 51 3.33 -18.08 10.13
N ASP A 52 3.65 -16.78 10.22
CA ASP A 52 2.82 -15.84 10.99
C ASP A 52 1.47 -15.62 10.32
N THR A 53 0.41 -15.54 11.13
CA THR A 53 -0.93 -15.16 10.65
C THR A 53 -1.08 -13.65 10.71
N VAL A 54 -1.63 -13.06 9.65
CA VAL A 54 -1.89 -11.62 9.51
C VAL A 54 -3.35 -11.36 9.14
N LEU A 55 -3.87 -10.22 9.56
CA LEU A 55 -5.17 -9.71 9.12
C LEU A 55 -4.97 -8.71 7.97
N CYS A 56 -5.98 -8.49 7.15
CA CYS A 56 -5.99 -7.35 6.25
C CYS A 56 -5.83 -6.06 7.07
N GLY A 57 -4.82 -5.25 6.74
CA GLY A 57 -4.43 -4.07 7.54
C GLY A 57 -3.35 -4.31 8.59
N SER A 58 -2.95 -5.56 8.89
CA SER A 58 -1.83 -5.83 9.79
C SER A 58 -0.50 -5.35 9.20
N PRO A 59 0.37 -4.68 9.97
CA PRO A 59 1.66 -4.22 9.48
C PRO A 59 2.61 -5.41 9.24
N VAL A 60 3.17 -5.51 8.06
CA VAL A 60 4.12 -6.57 7.66
C VAL A 60 5.54 -6.05 7.47
N ILE A 61 5.69 -4.80 7.06
CA ILE A 61 6.98 -4.14 6.85
C ILE A 61 6.92 -2.73 7.44
N ALA A 62 8.00 -2.29 8.08
CA ALA A 62 8.20 -0.90 8.49
C ALA A 62 9.40 -0.29 7.76
N ASP A 63 9.45 1.03 7.64
CA ASP A 63 10.67 1.72 7.21
C ASP A 63 11.69 1.77 8.37
N LYS A 64 12.96 1.47 8.07
CA LYS A 64 14.05 1.53 9.07
C LYS A 64 14.36 2.94 9.56
N LYS A 65 14.19 3.95 8.69
CA LYS A 65 14.46 5.35 9.04
C LYS A 65 13.31 5.98 9.80
N ASN A 66 12.08 5.65 9.39
CA ASN A 66 10.86 6.17 9.98
C ASN A 66 9.94 5.02 10.35
N PRO A 67 10.09 4.43 11.55
CA PRO A 67 9.38 3.21 11.96
C PRO A 67 7.85 3.31 11.95
N ASP A 68 7.32 4.53 11.99
CA ASP A 68 5.87 4.79 11.92
C ASP A 68 5.31 4.61 10.51
N ILE A 69 6.20 4.58 9.48
CA ILE A 69 5.80 4.30 8.11
C ILE A 69 5.72 2.79 7.92
N LEU A 70 4.51 2.30 7.77
CA LEU A 70 4.17 0.88 7.69
C LEU A 70 3.66 0.52 6.30
N LEU A 71 3.94 -0.71 5.87
CA LEU A 71 3.26 -1.39 4.78
C LEU A 71 2.41 -2.50 5.39
N ALA A 72 1.11 -2.39 5.20
CA ALA A 72 0.13 -3.33 5.73
C ALA A 72 -0.14 -4.48 4.75
N SER A 73 -0.61 -5.61 5.29
CA SER A 73 -1.12 -6.72 4.48
C SER A 73 -2.43 -6.31 3.80
N PRO A 74 -2.59 -6.54 2.50
CA PRO A 74 -3.84 -6.26 1.80
C PRO A 74 -4.89 -7.37 1.99
N VAL A 75 -4.51 -8.50 2.58
CA VAL A 75 -5.39 -9.66 2.83
C VAL A 75 -5.14 -10.23 4.21
N SER A 76 -6.14 -10.97 4.76
CA SER A 76 -5.87 -11.87 5.87
C SER A 76 -5.35 -13.21 5.36
N GLY A 77 -4.46 -13.83 6.13
CA GLY A 77 -3.86 -15.08 5.73
C GLY A 77 -2.59 -15.40 6.49
N THR A 78 -1.81 -16.33 5.94
CA THR A 78 -0.55 -16.78 6.53
C THR A 78 0.63 -16.36 5.67
N VAL A 79 1.66 -15.82 6.29
CA VAL A 79 2.94 -15.47 5.61
C VAL A 79 3.59 -16.77 5.13
N LYS A 80 3.58 -16.96 3.81
CA LYS A 80 4.06 -18.19 3.17
C LYS A 80 5.56 -18.19 2.95
N GLU A 81 6.11 -17.07 2.48
CA GLU A 81 7.51 -16.97 2.08
C GLU A 81 8.00 -15.52 2.14
N LEU A 82 9.28 -15.36 2.49
CA LEU A 82 10.02 -14.10 2.45
C LEU A 82 11.00 -14.11 1.27
N VAL A 83 10.57 -13.60 0.12
CA VAL A 83 11.39 -13.61 -1.10
C VAL A 83 12.55 -12.63 -0.96
N ARG A 84 13.77 -13.15 -1.13
CA ARG A 84 15.00 -12.35 -1.04
C ARG A 84 15.79 -12.45 -2.33
N GLY A 85 16.33 -11.33 -2.78
CA GLY A 85 17.25 -11.22 -3.90
C GLY A 85 18.70 -11.11 -3.45
N ASP A 86 19.52 -10.57 -4.34
CA ASP A 86 20.95 -10.37 -4.14
C ASP A 86 21.23 -9.60 -2.84
N LYS A 87 22.31 -9.99 -2.16
CA LYS A 87 22.72 -9.40 -0.88
C LYS A 87 21.63 -9.44 0.19
N ARG A 88 20.74 -10.45 0.13
CA ARG A 88 19.62 -10.66 1.04
C ARG A 88 18.59 -9.52 1.03
N LYS A 89 18.53 -8.72 -0.04
CA LYS A 89 17.52 -7.66 -0.22
C LYS A 89 16.13 -8.30 -0.18
N LEU A 90 15.22 -7.75 0.65
CA LEU A 90 13.81 -8.16 0.67
C LEU A 90 13.14 -7.68 -0.61
N LEU A 91 12.60 -8.60 -1.39
CA LEU A 91 11.87 -8.33 -2.63
C LEU A 91 10.36 -8.36 -2.41
N ALA A 92 9.87 -9.38 -1.69
CA ALA A 92 8.45 -9.54 -1.41
C ALA A 92 8.20 -10.32 -0.13
N VAL A 93 7.04 -10.09 0.48
CA VAL A 93 6.43 -10.94 1.49
C VAL A 93 5.22 -11.59 0.83
N LEU A 94 5.24 -12.92 0.67
CA LEU A 94 4.13 -13.66 0.09
C LEU A 94 3.18 -14.10 1.20
N ILE A 95 1.90 -13.81 1.02
CA ILE A 95 0.83 -14.14 1.97
C ILE A 95 -0.18 -15.03 1.25
N GLU A 96 -0.40 -16.21 1.79
CA GLU A 96 -1.46 -17.11 1.35
C GLU A 96 -2.78 -16.63 1.98
N ALA A 97 -3.69 -16.17 1.11
CA ALA A 97 -4.91 -15.52 1.55
C ALA A 97 -5.91 -16.54 2.13
N ASP A 98 -6.58 -16.17 3.21
CA ASP A 98 -7.71 -16.93 3.76
C ASP A 98 -8.91 -16.86 2.81
N GLU A 99 -9.75 -17.88 2.81
CA GLU A 99 -11.03 -17.85 2.08
C GLU A 99 -11.98 -16.79 2.65
N GLU A 100 -12.03 -16.69 3.98
CA GLU A 100 -12.78 -15.67 4.70
C GLU A 100 -11.86 -14.55 5.18
N GLN A 101 -11.98 -13.37 4.56
CA GLN A 101 -11.12 -12.24 4.87
C GLN A 101 -11.51 -11.57 6.18
N LYS A 102 -10.53 -11.40 7.06
CA LYS A 102 -10.64 -10.69 8.34
C LYS A 102 -9.77 -9.44 8.31
N CYS A 103 -10.32 -8.31 8.75
CA CYS A 103 -9.63 -7.02 8.72
C CYS A 103 -9.36 -6.51 10.13
N VAL A 104 -8.30 -5.71 10.26
CA VAL A 104 -8.07 -4.90 11.46
C VAL A 104 -9.13 -3.81 11.50
N ASP A 105 -9.80 -3.66 12.63
CA ASP A 105 -10.72 -2.55 12.86
C ASP A 105 -9.94 -1.34 13.40
N PHE A 106 -9.81 -0.30 12.58
CA PHE A 106 -9.17 0.96 12.97
C PHE A 106 -10.18 1.95 13.60
N GLY A 107 -11.45 1.57 13.70
CA GLY A 107 -12.55 2.41 14.16
C GLY A 107 -12.94 3.48 13.14
N ALA A 108 -14.24 3.66 12.93
CA ALA A 108 -14.73 4.79 12.15
C ALA A 108 -14.58 6.10 12.95
N LYS A 109 -14.04 7.15 12.33
CA LYS A 109 -13.86 8.47 12.93
C LYS A 109 -14.59 9.52 12.09
N ASP A 110 -15.26 10.45 12.78
CA ASP A 110 -15.83 11.62 12.10
C ASP A 110 -14.69 12.60 11.79
N VAL A 111 -14.49 12.86 10.51
CA VAL A 111 -13.39 13.70 10.02
C VAL A 111 -13.58 15.18 10.40
N GLU A 112 -14.83 15.65 10.54
CA GLU A 112 -15.11 17.07 10.85
C GLU A 112 -14.61 17.49 12.24
N GLY A 113 -14.42 16.54 13.17
CA GLY A 113 -13.94 16.80 14.53
C GLY A 113 -12.46 16.52 14.75
N LEU A 114 -11.69 16.04 13.74
CA LEU A 114 -10.30 15.65 13.89
C LEU A 114 -9.34 16.80 13.56
N ASP A 115 -8.30 16.95 14.38
CA ASP A 115 -7.16 17.79 14.04
C ASP A 115 -6.21 17.09 13.04
N ALA A 116 -5.30 17.84 12.44
CA ALA A 116 -4.34 17.32 11.45
C ALA A 116 -3.42 16.24 12.04
N SER A 117 -3.16 16.26 13.34
CA SER A 117 -2.33 15.28 14.04
C SER A 117 -3.02 13.93 14.13
N ALA A 118 -4.30 13.94 14.55
CA ALA A 118 -5.12 12.75 14.66
C ALA A 118 -5.38 12.08 13.30
N ILE A 119 -5.57 12.88 12.23
CA ILE A 119 -5.71 12.37 10.87
C ILE A 119 -4.41 11.69 10.42
N ARG A 120 -3.26 12.37 10.62
CA ARG A 120 -1.94 11.82 10.28
C ARG A 120 -1.68 10.50 10.99
N GLU A 121 -1.93 10.44 12.30
CA GLU A 121 -1.75 9.24 13.11
C GLU A 121 -2.61 8.08 12.60
N SER A 122 -3.87 8.34 12.29
CA SER A 122 -4.78 7.32 11.74
C SER A 122 -4.29 6.75 10.41
N ILE A 123 -3.77 7.61 9.51
CA ILE A 123 -3.22 7.19 8.21
C ILE A 123 -1.94 6.36 8.40
N LEU A 124 -1.06 6.76 9.33
CA LEU A 124 0.17 6.03 9.66
C LEU A 124 -0.15 4.66 10.25
N GLN A 125 -1.06 4.58 11.22
CA GLN A 125 -1.49 3.32 11.85
C GLN A 125 -2.09 2.34 10.84
N ALA A 126 -2.88 2.84 9.89
CA ALA A 126 -3.48 2.03 8.83
C ALA A 126 -2.48 1.60 7.74
N GLY A 127 -1.21 2.03 7.79
CA GLY A 127 -0.21 1.72 6.77
C GLY A 127 -0.48 2.35 5.41
N LEU A 128 -1.27 3.42 5.37
CA LEU A 128 -1.66 4.11 4.13
C LEU A 128 -0.70 5.22 3.73
N TRP A 129 0.17 5.66 4.64
CA TRP A 129 1.09 6.79 4.40
C TRP A 129 1.94 6.64 3.13
N PRO A 130 2.56 5.46 2.83
CA PRO A 130 3.38 5.30 1.64
C PRO A 130 2.62 5.43 0.31
N TRP A 131 1.29 5.29 0.36
CA TRP A 131 0.42 5.33 -0.82
C TRP A 131 -0.13 6.73 -1.12
N LEU A 132 0.10 7.68 -0.23
CA LEU A 132 -0.30 9.07 -0.47
C LEU A 132 0.61 9.69 -1.52
N SER A 133 0.01 10.29 -2.54
CA SER A 133 0.75 11.01 -3.58
C SER A 133 1.29 12.32 -3.03
N LEU A 134 2.61 12.53 -3.12
CA LEU A 134 3.24 13.81 -2.80
C LEU A 134 3.05 14.89 -3.87
N ILE A 135 2.37 14.57 -4.97
CA ILE A 135 2.17 15.51 -6.10
C ILE A 135 1.15 16.60 -5.76
N HIS A 136 0.35 16.39 -4.73
CA HIS A 136 -0.78 17.26 -4.37
C HIS A 136 -0.64 17.86 -2.95
N ILE A 137 0.57 17.87 -2.40
CA ILE A 137 0.90 18.54 -1.13
C ILE A 137 1.65 19.82 -1.41
#